data_65e5b4bfe4a2f043d3807874abe44f88
#
_entry.id   65e5b4bfe4a2f043d3807874abe44f88
#
_cell.length_a   1.000
_cell.length_b   1.000
_cell.length_c   1.000
_cell.angle_alpha   90.00
_cell.angle_beta   90.00
_cell.angle_gamma   90.00
#
_symmetry.space_group_name_H-M   'P 1'
#
loop_
_entity.id
_entity.type
_entity.pdbx_description
1 polymer ?
#
loop_
_entity_poly.entity_id
_entity_poly.type
_entity_poly.pdbx_seq_one_letter_code
_entity_poly.pdbx_strand_id
1 'polypeptide(L)'
;MPQPGHGWRPEGRPATRPHEYVRGGTTKILTPFQPATGRVRLRPVTSGTNAVLHGWLKETLAAIVAALPTDTPLDPSANRAVWRMWQDGLAAPFALPADLPPLRLLLVWDNLAGHKTPEMVLRLCAHGIMPLYTPLGGSWLNMAESIQRVLKRRALDGQQPHSPAEIGTWFEQTAQVWNQQPTPFVWHGRRRQRRRRQPGDGHPVGGCAAQTKQAPPRHRRTQPEYRNPRQMTH
;
A
#
# COMPACT_ATOMS: atom_id res chain seq x y z
N MET A 1 18.38 19.53 -22.17
CA MET A 1 17.37 18.83 -22.96
C MET A 1 16.40 18.12 -22.05
N PRO A 2 15.08 18.11 -22.33
CA PRO A 2 14.11 17.39 -21.51
C PRO A 2 14.42 15.90 -21.48
N GLN A 3 14.32 15.29 -20.31
CA GLN A 3 14.53 13.84 -20.13
C GLN A 3 13.28 13.05 -20.57
N PRO A 4 13.41 11.80 -21.07
CA PRO A 4 12.26 10.95 -21.36
C PRO A 4 11.41 10.74 -20.11
N GLY A 5 10.09 10.86 -20.26
CA GLY A 5 9.12 10.64 -19.22
C GLY A 5 8.17 9.48 -19.55
N HIS A 6 7.30 9.11 -18.59
CA HIS A 6 6.24 8.13 -18.78
C HIS A 6 4.89 8.84 -18.70
N GLY A 7 4.00 8.53 -19.63
CA GLY A 7 2.63 9.07 -19.66
C GLY A 7 1.95 8.79 -20.98
N TRP A 8 0.62 8.86 -20.98
CA TRP A 8 -0.16 8.77 -22.21
C TRP A 8 0.00 10.07 -23.01
N ARG A 9 0.48 9.97 -24.24
CA ARG A 9 0.66 11.06 -25.18
C ARG A 9 0.21 10.61 -26.57
N PRO A 10 -0.20 11.53 -27.43
CA PRO A 10 -0.45 11.22 -28.82
C PRO A 10 0.78 10.57 -29.46
N GLU A 11 0.54 9.70 -30.43
CA GLU A 11 1.61 9.07 -31.20
C GLU A 11 2.55 10.12 -31.81
N GLY A 12 3.84 9.86 -31.77
CA GLY A 12 4.88 10.80 -32.24
C GLY A 12 5.23 11.94 -31.26
N ARG A 13 4.55 12.03 -30.10
CA ARG A 13 4.88 13.02 -29.06
C ARG A 13 5.25 12.33 -27.75
N PRO A 14 6.51 11.89 -27.55
CA PRO A 14 6.92 11.21 -26.34
C PRO A 14 6.74 12.10 -25.12
N ALA A 15 6.39 11.50 -23.99
CA ALA A 15 6.37 12.20 -22.72
C ALA A 15 7.80 12.64 -22.35
N THR A 16 7.95 13.89 -21.94
CA THR A 16 9.23 14.46 -21.52
C THR A 16 9.13 14.98 -20.09
N ARG A 17 10.24 15.01 -19.38
CA ARG A 17 10.36 15.63 -18.06
C ARG A 17 11.29 16.85 -18.17
N PRO A 18 11.09 17.88 -17.34
CA PRO A 18 12.01 19.00 -17.26
C PRO A 18 13.43 18.51 -16.93
N HIS A 19 14.42 19.14 -17.52
CA HIS A 19 15.83 18.87 -17.22
C HIS A 19 16.20 19.27 -15.79
N GLU A 20 15.62 20.37 -15.32
CA GLU A 20 15.83 20.87 -13.96
C GLU A 20 14.65 20.54 -13.06
N TYR A 21 14.97 20.08 -11.86
CA TYR A 21 13.99 19.81 -10.83
C TYR A 21 13.85 21.00 -9.90
N VAL A 22 12.77 21.76 -10.07
CA VAL A 22 12.38 22.81 -9.13
C VAL A 22 11.48 22.22 -8.06
N ARG A 23 11.92 22.27 -6.81
CA ARG A 23 11.14 21.75 -5.68
C ARG A 23 10.06 22.77 -5.30
N GLY A 24 8.82 22.54 -5.74
CA GLY A 24 7.64 23.36 -5.42
C GLY A 24 6.96 23.04 -4.09
N GLY A 25 7.48 22.08 -3.31
CA GLY A 25 6.91 21.64 -2.04
C GLY A 25 6.60 20.14 -2.02
N THR A 26 5.94 19.68 -0.95
CA THR A 26 5.53 18.28 -0.76
C THR A 26 4.13 18.23 -0.17
N THR A 27 3.36 17.21 -0.55
CA THR A 27 2.15 16.81 0.16
C THR A 27 2.28 15.38 0.67
N LYS A 28 1.72 15.11 1.82
CA LYS A 28 1.62 13.75 2.38
C LYS A 28 0.21 13.25 2.16
N ILE A 29 0.07 11.96 1.87
CA ILE A 29 -1.24 11.36 1.59
C ILE A 29 -1.52 10.31 2.66
N LEU A 30 -2.49 10.58 3.51
CA LEU A 30 -3.00 9.58 4.46
C LEU A 30 -3.94 8.62 3.72
N THR A 31 -3.75 7.31 3.87
CA THR A 31 -4.43 6.33 3.00
C THR A 31 -4.86 5.08 3.75
N PRO A 32 -5.95 5.07 4.48
CA PRO A 32 -6.61 3.85 4.91
C PRO A 32 -7.15 3.07 3.71
N PHE A 33 -6.81 1.80 3.67
CA PHE A 33 -7.26 0.86 2.65
C PHE A 33 -8.02 -0.29 3.31
N GLN A 34 -9.18 -0.62 2.80
CA GLN A 34 -10.01 -1.73 3.27
C GLN A 34 -9.92 -2.89 2.27
N PRO A 35 -9.08 -3.89 2.50
CA PRO A 35 -8.81 -4.95 1.52
C PRO A 35 -10.05 -5.75 1.14
N ALA A 36 -10.95 -6.01 2.10
CA ALA A 36 -12.15 -6.82 1.89
C ALA A 36 -13.10 -6.21 0.84
N THR A 37 -13.21 -4.90 0.79
CA THR A 37 -14.07 -4.17 -0.14
C THR A 37 -13.29 -3.54 -1.29
N GLY A 38 -11.97 -3.41 -1.17
CA GLY A 38 -11.13 -2.67 -2.09
C GLY A 38 -11.25 -1.14 -1.94
N ARG A 39 -12.00 -0.65 -0.98
CA ARG A 39 -12.22 0.78 -0.78
C ARG A 39 -11.00 1.49 -0.20
N VAL A 40 -10.77 2.70 -0.68
CA VAL A 40 -9.70 3.59 -0.24
C VAL A 40 -10.32 4.85 0.33
N ARG A 41 -9.82 5.28 1.47
CA ARG A 41 -10.02 6.65 1.94
C ARG A 41 -8.70 7.39 1.81
N LEU A 42 -8.77 8.67 1.51
CA LEU A 42 -7.57 9.43 1.22
C LEU A 42 -7.72 10.86 1.74
N ARG A 43 -6.65 11.37 2.34
CA ARG A 43 -6.58 12.78 2.73
C ARG A 43 -5.18 13.32 2.47
N PRO A 44 -5.04 14.31 1.60
CA PRO A 44 -3.81 15.08 1.46
C PRO A 44 -3.62 15.97 2.70
N VAL A 45 -2.38 16.03 3.17
CA VAL A 45 -2.01 16.90 4.31
C VAL A 45 -0.64 17.51 4.07
N THR A 46 -0.42 18.70 4.58
CA THR A 46 0.88 19.38 4.51
C THR A 46 1.84 18.90 5.58
N SER A 47 1.29 18.44 6.71
CA SER A 47 2.06 17.95 7.85
C SER A 47 1.56 16.57 8.29
N GLY A 48 2.49 15.70 8.70
CA GLY A 48 2.19 14.37 9.26
C GLY A 48 2.39 14.32 10.77
N THR A 49 2.12 15.42 11.49
CA THR A 49 2.14 15.43 12.96
C THR A 49 1.04 14.55 13.54
N ASN A 50 1.23 14.06 14.77
CA ASN A 50 0.23 13.25 15.45
C ASN A 50 -1.12 13.98 15.54
N ALA A 51 -1.13 15.28 15.75
CA ALA A 51 -2.38 16.05 15.83
C ALA A 51 -3.21 15.96 14.54
N VAL A 52 -2.55 16.07 13.38
CA VAL A 52 -3.20 15.95 12.07
C VAL A 52 -3.60 14.51 11.77
N LEU A 53 -2.68 13.57 12.00
CA LEU A 53 -2.90 12.15 11.75
C LEU A 53 -4.01 11.58 12.63
N HIS A 54 -3.92 11.78 13.96
CA HIS A 54 -4.83 11.18 14.91
C HIS A 54 -6.25 11.73 14.79
N GLY A 55 -6.41 13.05 14.57
CA GLY A 55 -7.73 13.66 14.42
C GLY A 55 -8.50 13.00 13.28
N TRP A 56 -7.96 13.03 12.10
CA TRP A 56 -8.60 12.47 10.92
C TRP A 56 -8.76 10.94 10.98
N LEU A 57 -7.76 10.24 11.52
CA LEU A 57 -7.79 8.78 11.61
C LEU A 57 -8.90 8.31 12.57
N LYS A 58 -9.06 8.98 13.71
CA LYS A 58 -10.13 8.71 14.68
C LYS A 58 -11.53 8.83 14.04
N GLU A 59 -11.77 9.90 13.29
CA GLU A 59 -13.04 10.12 12.57
C GLU A 59 -13.25 9.06 11.48
N THR A 60 -12.21 8.79 10.70
CA THR A 60 -12.27 7.83 9.59
C THR A 60 -12.55 6.41 10.09
N LEU A 61 -11.87 5.97 11.15
CA LEU A 61 -12.06 4.65 11.74
C LEU A 61 -13.45 4.53 12.42
N ALA A 62 -13.92 5.56 13.10
CA ALA A 62 -15.26 5.59 13.65
C ALA A 62 -16.33 5.40 12.55
N ALA A 63 -16.19 6.11 11.42
CA ALA A 63 -17.08 5.97 10.28
C ALA A 63 -17.01 4.56 9.65
N ILE A 64 -15.81 3.95 9.60
CA ILE A 64 -15.66 2.56 9.12
C ILE A 64 -16.40 1.60 10.04
N VAL A 65 -16.17 1.68 11.36
CA VAL A 65 -16.79 0.78 12.34
C VAL A 65 -18.30 0.95 12.36
N ALA A 66 -18.82 2.17 12.28
CA ALA A 66 -20.24 2.43 12.20
C ALA A 66 -20.92 1.80 10.96
N ALA A 67 -20.20 1.68 9.86
CA ALA A 67 -20.70 1.08 8.61
C ALA A 67 -20.58 -0.46 8.59
N LEU A 68 -19.93 -1.09 9.58
CA LEU A 68 -19.86 -2.54 9.67
C LEU A 68 -21.18 -3.12 10.20
N PRO A 69 -21.57 -4.34 9.80
CA PRO A 69 -22.70 -5.05 10.39
C PRO A 69 -22.57 -5.12 11.91
N THR A 70 -23.68 -5.05 12.61
CA THR A 70 -23.70 -5.22 14.07
C THR A 70 -23.66 -6.72 14.35
N ASP A 71 -22.59 -7.18 14.99
CA ASP A 71 -22.48 -8.57 15.41
C ASP A 71 -23.31 -8.85 16.66
N THR A 72 -23.68 -10.12 16.84
CA THR A 72 -24.30 -10.58 18.08
C THR A 72 -23.31 -10.37 19.24
N PRO A 73 -23.71 -9.74 20.34
CA PRO A 73 -22.86 -9.56 21.50
C PRO A 73 -22.35 -10.92 22.01
N LEU A 74 -21.04 -11.04 22.18
CA LEU A 74 -20.43 -12.18 22.89
C LEU A 74 -20.48 -11.92 24.39
N ASP A 75 -20.49 -12.99 25.18
CA ASP A 75 -20.24 -12.83 26.60
C ASP A 75 -18.84 -12.26 26.86
N PRO A 76 -18.59 -11.59 27.99
CA PRO A 76 -17.32 -10.91 28.25
C PRO A 76 -16.09 -11.82 28.17
N SER A 77 -16.22 -13.11 28.55
CA SER A 77 -15.12 -14.05 28.55
C SER A 77 -14.77 -14.50 27.14
N ALA A 78 -15.77 -14.82 26.32
CA ALA A 78 -15.62 -15.17 24.92
C ALA A 78 -15.08 -13.98 24.11
N ASN A 79 -15.60 -12.78 24.36
CA ASN A 79 -15.07 -11.57 23.73
C ASN A 79 -13.59 -11.36 24.06
N ARG A 80 -13.20 -11.47 25.34
CA ARG A 80 -11.81 -11.33 25.76
C ARG A 80 -10.91 -12.40 25.15
N ALA A 81 -11.40 -13.63 24.96
CA ALA A 81 -10.67 -14.68 24.26
C ALA A 81 -10.36 -14.32 22.82
N VAL A 82 -11.31 -13.71 22.09
CA VAL A 82 -11.09 -13.23 20.72
C VAL A 82 -9.99 -12.16 20.67
N TRP A 83 -10.01 -11.19 21.59
CA TRP A 83 -8.98 -10.17 21.68
C TRP A 83 -7.60 -10.78 21.95
N ARG A 84 -7.49 -11.73 22.89
CA ARG A 84 -6.25 -12.43 23.21
C ARG A 84 -5.70 -13.22 22.03
N MET A 85 -6.55 -13.95 21.32
CA MET A 85 -6.15 -14.72 20.15
C MET A 85 -5.40 -13.87 19.11
N TRP A 86 -5.84 -12.64 18.87
CA TRP A 86 -5.16 -11.73 17.96
C TRP A 86 -3.89 -11.12 18.58
N GLN A 87 -3.87 -10.92 19.89
CA GLN A 87 -2.71 -10.39 20.59
C GLN A 87 -1.56 -11.39 20.65
N ASP A 88 -1.85 -12.68 20.78
CA ASP A 88 -0.83 -13.75 20.85
C ASP A 88 0.02 -13.81 19.58
N GLY A 89 -0.48 -13.31 18.46
CA GLY A 89 0.29 -13.16 17.22
C GLY A 89 1.20 -11.94 17.13
N LEU A 90 1.15 -11.03 18.12
CA LEU A 90 1.97 -9.82 18.11
C LEU A 90 3.37 -10.06 18.69
N ALA A 91 4.39 -9.53 18.02
CA ALA A 91 5.78 -9.57 18.54
C ALA A 91 5.95 -8.81 19.87
N ALA A 92 5.10 -7.82 20.12
CA ALA A 92 5.05 -7.05 21.37
C ALA A 92 3.59 -6.88 21.80
N PRO A 93 3.07 -7.77 22.66
CA PRO A 93 1.73 -7.63 23.19
C PRO A 93 1.64 -6.41 24.13
N PHE A 94 0.46 -5.80 24.16
CA PHE A 94 0.17 -4.71 25.09
C PHE A 94 -0.91 -5.14 26.09
N ALA A 95 -1.00 -4.44 27.25
CA ALA A 95 -1.98 -4.77 28.24
C ALA A 95 -3.40 -4.44 27.72
N LEU A 96 -4.25 -5.46 27.60
CA LEU A 96 -5.65 -5.27 27.21
C LEU A 96 -6.43 -4.62 28.36
N PRO A 97 -7.23 -3.59 28.10
CA PRO A 97 -8.15 -3.02 29.08
C PRO A 97 -9.07 -4.07 29.74
N ALA A 98 -9.57 -3.78 30.95
CA ALA A 98 -10.52 -4.66 31.62
C ALA A 98 -11.83 -4.76 30.84
N ASP A 99 -12.36 -3.63 30.43
CA ASP A 99 -13.58 -3.53 29.64
C ASP A 99 -13.24 -3.39 28.17
N LEU A 100 -13.65 -4.38 27.40
CA LEU A 100 -13.42 -4.43 25.94
C LEU A 100 -14.76 -4.59 25.23
N PRO A 101 -15.10 -3.70 24.29
CA PRO A 101 -16.22 -3.90 23.40
C PRO A 101 -15.95 -5.09 22.47
N PRO A 102 -16.96 -5.61 21.76
CA PRO A 102 -16.76 -6.62 20.73
C PRO A 102 -15.67 -6.18 19.71
N LEU A 103 -14.80 -7.11 19.37
CA LEU A 103 -13.76 -6.85 18.35
C LEU A 103 -14.43 -6.77 16.97
N ARG A 104 -14.31 -5.63 16.29
CA ARG A 104 -14.98 -5.36 15.02
C ARG A 104 -14.05 -5.10 13.86
N LEU A 105 -12.82 -4.65 14.15
CA LEU A 105 -11.88 -4.25 13.10
C LEU A 105 -10.44 -4.62 13.49
N LEU A 106 -9.72 -5.16 12.55
CA LEU A 106 -8.25 -5.34 12.63
C LEU A 106 -7.59 -4.23 11.82
N LEU A 107 -6.78 -3.41 12.48
CA LEU A 107 -6.04 -2.31 11.86
C LEU A 107 -4.57 -2.68 11.70
N VAL A 108 -4.17 -3.04 10.48
CA VAL A 108 -2.77 -3.29 10.15
C VAL A 108 -2.08 -1.99 9.79
N TRP A 109 -0.99 -1.66 10.46
CA TRP A 109 -0.20 -0.48 10.19
C TRP A 109 1.28 -0.67 10.52
N ASP A 110 2.11 0.28 10.13
CA ASP A 110 3.54 0.24 10.38
C ASP A 110 3.89 0.62 11.83
N ASN A 111 5.18 0.51 12.14
CA ASN A 111 5.73 0.76 13.46
C ASN A 111 6.05 2.23 13.76
N LEU A 112 5.42 3.18 13.08
CA LEU A 112 5.61 4.60 13.35
C LEU A 112 5.28 4.93 14.82
N ALA A 113 6.13 5.74 15.47
CA ALA A 113 5.96 6.07 16.88
C ALA A 113 4.58 6.70 17.19
N GLY A 114 4.06 7.53 16.28
CA GLY A 114 2.72 8.11 16.40
C GLY A 114 1.59 7.08 16.41
N HIS A 115 1.79 5.89 15.84
CA HIS A 115 0.80 4.81 15.84
C HIS A 115 0.78 4.03 17.17
N LYS A 116 1.80 4.19 18.00
CA LYS A 116 1.98 3.44 19.25
C LYS A 116 1.75 4.28 20.50
N THR A 117 1.21 5.49 20.36
CA THR A 117 0.92 6.31 21.53
C THR A 117 -0.13 5.62 22.40
N PRO A 118 0.04 5.61 23.74
CA PRO A 118 -0.94 4.95 24.64
C PRO A 118 -2.37 5.45 24.42
N GLU A 119 -2.53 6.76 24.24
CA GLU A 119 -3.85 7.36 23.95
C GLU A 119 -4.50 6.74 22.70
N MET A 120 -3.74 6.60 21.61
CA MET A 120 -4.27 6.04 20.38
C MET A 120 -4.63 4.57 20.54
N VAL A 121 -3.76 3.77 21.15
CA VAL A 121 -4.00 2.33 21.39
C VAL A 121 -5.24 2.13 22.26
N LEU A 122 -5.37 2.84 23.39
CA LEU A 122 -6.53 2.76 24.27
C LEU A 122 -7.81 3.17 23.56
N ARG A 123 -7.75 4.24 22.76
CA ARG A 123 -8.91 4.66 21.96
C ARG A 123 -9.33 3.61 20.94
N LEU A 124 -8.39 3.00 20.24
CA LEU A 124 -8.70 1.91 19.30
C LEU A 124 -9.39 0.75 20.01
N CYS A 125 -8.84 0.30 21.14
CA CYS A 125 -9.45 -0.75 21.96
C CYS A 125 -10.86 -0.41 22.40
N ALA A 126 -11.10 0.83 22.88
CA ALA A 126 -12.42 1.30 23.31
C ALA A 126 -13.47 1.34 22.16
N HIS A 127 -13.03 1.29 20.90
CA HIS A 127 -13.91 1.26 19.73
C HIS A 127 -13.96 -0.10 19.02
N GLY A 128 -13.49 -1.16 19.66
CA GLY A 128 -13.50 -2.49 19.06
C GLY A 128 -12.47 -2.66 17.92
N ILE A 129 -11.37 -1.93 17.95
CA ILE A 129 -10.33 -1.97 16.91
C ILE A 129 -9.03 -2.52 17.50
N MET A 130 -8.56 -3.64 16.97
CA MET A 130 -7.27 -4.22 17.36
C MET A 130 -6.16 -3.66 16.46
N PRO A 131 -5.18 -2.93 17.00
CA PRO A 131 -4.00 -2.53 16.24
C PRO A 131 -3.06 -3.73 16.02
N LEU A 132 -2.70 -3.99 14.77
CA LEU A 132 -1.75 -5.02 14.37
C LEU A 132 -0.55 -4.35 13.71
N TYR A 133 0.60 -4.39 14.38
CA TYR A 133 1.82 -3.78 13.87
C TYR A 133 2.56 -4.75 12.95
N THR A 134 3.04 -4.26 11.80
CA THR A 134 3.91 -5.04 10.92
C THR A 134 5.20 -5.42 11.65
N PRO A 135 5.81 -6.58 11.35
CA PRO A 135 7.13 -6.91 11.89
C PRO A 135 8.16 -5.82 11.56
N LEU A 136 9.18 -5.70 12.39
CA LEU A 136 10.32 -4.81 12.11
C LEU A 136 10.95 -5.22 10.77
N GLY A 137 11.13 -4.25 9.88
CA GLY A 137 11.59 -4.50 8.51
C GLY A 137 10.54 -5.08 7.56
N GLY A 138 9.30 -5.31 8.03
CA GLY A 138 8.20 -5.88 7.27
C GLY A 138 7.16 -4.85 6.78
N SER A 139 7.51 -3.59 6.58
CA SER A 139 6.58 -2.53 6.14
C SER A 139 5.82 -2.89 4.85
N TRP A 140 6.44 -3.70 3.99
CA TRP A 140 5.83 -4.20 2.76
C TRP A 140 4.55 -5.04 2.99
N LEU A 141 4.31 -5.52 4.20
CA LEU A 141 3.06 -6.17 4.60
C LEU A 141 1.91 -5.16 4.76
N ASN A 142 2.23 -3.87 4.91
CA ASN A 142 1.23 -2.82 4.91
C ASN A 142 0.67 -2.62 3.49
N MET A 143 -0.52 -3.12 3.25
CA MET A 143 -1.16 -3.06 1.94
C MET A 143 -1.45 -1.63 1.46
N ALA A 144 -1.50 -0.66 2.38
CA ALA A 144 -1.66 0.75 2.03
C ALA A 144 -0.54 1.25 1.12
N GLU A 145 0.71 0.78 1.30
CA GLU A 145 1.82 1.14 0.40
C GLU A 145 1.58 0.64 -1.04
N SER A 146 1.02 -0.55 -1.18
CA SER A 146 0.73 -1.14 -2.49
C SER A 146 -0.36 -0.38 -3.22
N ILE A 147 -1.45 0.00 -2.54
CA ILE A 147 -2.51 0.79 -3.14
C ILE A 147 -2.07 2.22 -3.43
N GLN A 148 -1.29 2.84 -2.55
CA GLN A 148 -0.70 4.16 -2.79
C GLN A 148 0.15 4.19 -4.06
N ARG A 149 0.91 3.13 -4.33
CA ARG A 149 1.70 3.01 -5.56
C ARG A 149 0.82 2.98 -6.81
N VAL A 150 -0.33 2.31 -6.75
CA VAL A 150 -1.30 2.29 -7.84
C VAL A 150 -1.94 3.66 -8.03
N LEU A 151 -2.40 4.29 -6.94
CA LEU A 151 -3.02 5.62 -6.99
C LEU A 151 -2.02 6.67 -7.48
N LYS A 152 -0.78 6.64 -7.00
CA LYS A 152 0.28 7.54 -7.46
C LYS A 152 0.48 7.45 -8.97
N ARG A 153 0.55 6.25 -9.53
CA ARG A 153 0.65 6.07 -10.97
C ARG A 153 -0.54 6.67 -11.70
N ARG A 154 -1.75 6.39 -11.24
CA ARG A 154 -2.96 6.90 -11.89
C ARG A 154 -3.13 8.40 -11.79
N ALA A 155 -2.73 8.99 -10.66
CA ALA A 155 -2.87 10.43 -10.43
C ALA A 155 -1.77 11.25 -11.10
N LEU A 156 -0.53 10.73 -11.16
CA LEU A 156 0.63 11.56 -11.49
C LEU A 156 1.39 11.14 -12.75
N ASP A 157 1.19 9.92 -13.29
CA ASP A 157 1.93 9.51 -14.49
C ASP A 157 1.58 10.41 -15.68
N GLY A 158 2.60 11.03 -16.25
CA GLY A 158 2.48 11.97 -17.37
C GLY A 158 1.94 13.35 -17.00
N GLN A 159 1.71 13.62 -15.72
CA GLN A 159 1.26 14.91 -15.22
C GLN A 159 2.44 15.76 -14.72
N GLN A 160 2.25 17.08 -14.76
CA GLN A 160 3.21 18.05 -14.27
C GLN A 160 2.50 18.96 -13.26
N PRO A 161 2.49 18.59 -11.97
CA PRO A 161 1.80 19.38 -10.95
C PRO A 161 2.53 20.69 -10.71
N HIS A 162 1.79 21.78 -10.61
CA HIS A 162 2.33 23.11 -10.31
C HIS A 162 2.39 23.39 -8.81
N SER A 163 1.65 22.64 -8.00
CA SER A 163 1.62 22.83 -6.55
C SER A 163 1.35 21.51 -5.80
N PRO A 164 1.74 21.44 -4.51
CA PRO A 164 1.37 20.31 -3.64
C PRO A 164 -0.16 20.16 -3.47
N ALA A 165 -0.90 21.24 -3.50
CA ALA A 165 -2.36 21.21 -3.39
C ALA A 165 -2.99 20.52 -4.61
N GLU A 166 -2.49 20.80 -5.81
CA GLU A 166 -2.94 20.15 -7.04
C GLU A 166 -2.69 18.65 -7.02
N ILE A 167 -1.52 18.21 -6.52
CA ILE A 167 -1.25 16.79 -6.28
C ILE A 167 -2.31 16.18 -5.37
N GLY A 168 -2.65 16.86 -4.27
CA GLY A 168 -3.68 16.43 -3.34
C GLY A 168 -5.03 16.22 -4.04
N THR A 169 -5.47 17.21 -4.79
CA THR A 169 -6.73 17.17 -5.56
C THR A 169 -6.77 15.99 -6.54
N TRP A 170 -5.69 15.75 -7.28
CA TRP A 170 -5.63 14.62 -8.22
C TRP A 170 -5.68 13.26 -7.51
N PHE A 171 -5.06 13.15 -6.35
CA PHE A 171 -5.18 11.93 -5.55
C PHE A 171 -6.61 11.71 -5.05
N GLU A 172 -7.29 12.75 -4.58
CA GLU A 172 -8.69 12.66 -4.13
C GLU A 172 -9.62 12.26 -5.28
N GLN A 173 -9.51 12.88 -6.43
CA GLN A 173 -10.25 12.52 -7.63
C GLN A 173 -9.97 11.07 -8.05
N THR A 174 -8.70 10.66 -8.03
CA THR A 174 -8.31 9.29 -8.36
C THR A 174 -8.92 8.28 -7.39
N ALA A 175 -8.97 8.59 -6.10
CA ALA A 175 -9.59 7.73 -5.10
C ALA A 175 -11.13 7.69 -5.25
N GLN A 176 -11.77 8.79 -5.62
CA GLN A 176 -13.21 8.82 -5.92
C GLN A 176 -13.54 7.91 -7.12
N VAL A 177 -12.79 8.03 -8.22
CA VAL A 177 -12.97 7.16 -9.40
C VAL A 177 -12.68 5.70 -9.06
N TRP A 178 -11.62 5.43 -8.29
CA TRP A 178 -11.34 4.07 -7.80
C TRP A 178 -12.50 3.49 -7.02
N ASN A 179 -13.12 4.27 -6.12
CA ASN A 179 -14.20 3.83 -5.25
C ASN A 179 -15.55 3.64 -5.97
N GLN A 180 -15.70 4.08 -7.22
CA GLN A 180 -16.88 3.77 -8.04
C GLN A 180 -16.91 2.28 -8.40
N GLN A 181 -15.73 1.67 -8.65
CA GLN A 181 -15.57 0.25 -8.93
C GLN A 181 -14.35 -0.29 -8.17
N PRO A 182 -14.42 -0.38 -6.83
CA PRO A 182 -13.30 -0.80 -6.02
C PRO A 182 -12.98 -2.28 -6.28
N THR A 183 -11.69 -2.60 -6.30
CA THR A 183 -11.26 -3.98 -6.51
C THR A 183 -10.86 -4.61 -5.18
N PRO A 184 -11.67 -5.52 -4.62
CA PRO A 184 -11.33 -6.25 -3.41
C PRO A 184 -10.03 -7.04 -3.56
N PHE A 185 -9.28 -7.14 -2.47
CA PHE A 185 -8.09 -7.98 -2.45
C PHE A 185 -8.47 -9.43 -2.15
N VAL A 186 -8.23 -10.30 -3.10
CA VAL A 186 -8.50 -11.73 -2.95
C VAL A 186 -7.23 -12.45 -2.52
N TRP A 187 -7.17 -12.85 -1.24
CA TRP A 187 -6.06 -13.63 -0.68
C TRP A 187 -5.97 -15.00 -1.37
N HIS A 188 -4.78 -15.35 -1.86
CA HIS A 188 -4.47 -16.64 -2.52
C HIS A 188 -5.24 -16.96 -3.84
N GLY A 189 -6.35 -16.29 -4.16
CA GLY A 189 -7.21 -16.67 -5.26
C GLY A 189 -6.51 -16.66 -6.62
N ARG A 190 -5.96 -15.52 -7.02
CA ARG A 190 -5.30 -15.39 -8.33
C ARG A 190 -3.95 -16.11 -8.42
N ARG A 191 -3.20 -16.24 -7.33
CA ARG A 191 -1.95 -17.02 -7.34
C ARG A 191 -2.22 -18.52 -7.51
N ARG A 192 -3.25 -19.05 -6.87
CA ARG A 192 -3.68 -20.45 -7.06
C ARG A 192 -4.18 -20.69 -8.48
N GLN A 193 -4.99 -19.80 -9.04
CA GLN A 193 -5.45 -19.88 -10.41
C GLN A 193 -4.31 -19.74 -11.42
N ARG A 194 -3.36 -18.81 -11.21
CA ARG A 194 -2.16 -18.67 -12.05
C ARG A 194 -1.26 -19.90 -12.00
N ARG A 195 -1.12 -20.54 -10.84
CA ARG A 195 -0.34 -21.79 -10.71
C ARG A 195 -1.05 -23.00 -11.32
N ARG A 196 -2.39 -22.97 -11.45
CA ARG A 196 -3.20 -24.01 -12.07
C ARG A 196 -3.40 -23.81 -13.57
N ARG A 197 -2.99 -22.68 -14.14
CA ARG A 197 -3.01 -22.50 -15.60
C ARG A 197 -2.12 -23.55 -16.23
N GLN A 198 -2.70 -24.27 -17.17
CA GLN A 198 -1.96 -25.31 -17.90
C GLN A 198 -0.76 -24.67 -18.63
N PRO A 199 0.34 -25.41 -18.77
CA PRO A 199 1.44 -24.99 -19.62
C PRO A 199 0.90 -24.76 -21.03
N GLY A 200 0.78 -23.53 -21.46
CA GLY A 200 0.18 -23.16 -22.75
C GLY A 200 -0.58 -21.84 -22.70
N ASP A 201 -1.13 -21.49 -21.54
CA ASP A 201 -1.85 -20.21 -21.34
C ASP A 201 -0.90 -19.04 -21.04
N GLY A 202 0.32 -19.09 -21.55
CA GLY A 202 1.31 -18.02 -21.37
C GLY A 202 0.88 -16.75 -22.10
N HIS A 203 1.15 -15.59 -21.49
CA HIS A 203 0.87 -14.31 -22.11
C HIS A 203 1.84 -14.12 -23.29
N PRO A 204 1.35 -13.80 -24.52
CA PRO A 204 2.20 -13.76 -25.72
C PRO A 204 3.30 -12.68 -25.65
N VAL A 205 3.16 -11.68 -24.81
CA VAL A 205 4.05 -10.51 -24.74
C VAL A 205 5.08 -10.60 -23.60
N GLY A 206 5.12 -11.69 -22.84
CA GLY A 206 6.05 -11.77 -21.71
C GLY A 206 5.71 -10.79 -20.59
N GLY A 207 6.28 -11.00 -19.43
CA GLY A 207 6.14 -10.18 -18.24
C GLY A 207 6.29 -11.03 -17.00
N CYS A 208 6.33 -10.43 -15.81
CA CYS A 208 6.51 -11.16 -14.56
C CYS A 208 5.39 -12.18 -14.25
N ALA A 209 4.32 -12.19 -15.04
CA ALA A 209 3.21 -13.15 -14.98
C ALA A 209 3.18 -14.12 -16.18
N ALA A 210 4.09 -13.99 -17.14
CA ALA A 210 4.16 -14.87 -18.30
C ALA A 210 4.79 -16.20 -17.88
N GLN A 211 4.03 -17.29 -18.03
CA GLN A 211 4.61 -18.63 -18.02
C GLN A 211 4.84 -19.03 -19.48
N THR A 212 6.07 -18.98 -19.91
CA THR A 212 6.47 -19.53 -21.19
C THR A 212 6.76 -21.03 -21.02
N LYS A 213 6.29 -21.87 -21.93
CA LYS A 213 6.59 -23.31 -21.95
C LYS A 213 8.09 -23.62 -22.05
N GLN A 214 8.84 -22.68 -22.56
CA GLN A 214 10.30 -22.78 -22.66
C GLN A 214 10.92 -21.56 -22.00
N ALA A 215 11.84 -21.79 -21.08
CA ALA A 215 12.69 -20.71 -20.62
C ALA A 215 13.39 -20.07 -21.84
N PRO A 216 13.38 -18.74 -21.97
CA PRO A 216 14.13 -18.12 -23.06
C PRO A 216 15.57 -18.61 -22.98
N PRO A 217 16.23 -18.88 -24.14
CA PRO A 217 17.61 -19.31 -24.15
C PRO A 217 18.40 -18.28 -23.34
N ARG A 218 19.11 -18.73 -22.32
CA ARG A 218 20.02 -17.88 -21.56
C ARG A 218 21.07 -17.42 -22.54
N HIS A 219 21.00 -16.20 -23.05
CA HIS A 219 22.12 -15.57 -23.69
C HIS A 219 23.26 -15.59 -22.67
N ARG A 220 24.21 -16.51 -22.86
CA ARG A 220 25.51 -16.39 -22.22
C ARG A 220 26.02 -15.00 -22.59
N ARG A 221 26.02 -14.09 -21.63
CA ARG A 221 26.88 -12.91 -21.76
C ARG A 221 28.27 -13.45 -21.97
N THR A 222 28.75 -13.43 -23.20
CA THR A 222 30.16 -13.50 -23.48
C THR A 222 30.77 -12.33 -22.72
N GLN A 223 31.46 -12.62 -21.64
CA GLN A 223 32.29 -11.62 -20.99
C GLN A 223 33.26 -11.14 -22.06
N PRO A 224 33.38 -9.82 -22.30
CA PRO A 224 34.45 -9.34 -23.16
C PRO A 224 35.75 -9.82 -22.52
N GLU A 225 36.55 -10.56 -23.29
CA GLU A 225 37.89 -10.96 -22.88
C GLU A 225 38.66 -9.71 -22.46
N TYR A 226 38.95 -9.63 -21.19
CA TYR A 226 39.80 -8.60 -20.61
C TYR A 226 41.22 -8.88 -21.08
N ARG A 227 41.62 -8.31 -22.24
CA ARG A 227 43.00 -8.32 -22.69
C ARG A 227 43.82 -7.47 -21.76
N ASN A 228 44.62 -8.16 -20.95
CA ASN A 228 45.59 -7.56 -20.05
C ASN A 228 46.61 -6.72 -20.81
N PRO A 229 46.74 -5.39 -20.59
CA PRO A 229 47.64 -4.50 -21.36
C PRO A 229 49.14 -4.75 -21.09
N ARG A 230 49.54 -5.75 -20.29
CA ARG A 230 50.93 -5.96 -19.87
C ARG A 230 51.71 -7.01 -20.73
N GLN A 231 51.19 -7.39 -21.88
CA GLN A 231 51.91 -8.30 -22.80
C GLN A 231 52.21 -7.69 -24.16
N MET A 232 52.58 -6.43 -24.21
CA MET A 232 53.18 -5.81 -25.37
C MET A 232 54.52 -5.15 -24.99
N THR A 233 55.51 -5.98 -24.67
CA THR A 233 56.92 -5.62 -24.75
C THR A 233 57.66 -6.89 -25.13
N HIS A 234 57.88 -7.04 -26.40
CA HIS A 234 59.14 -7.48 -27.06
C HIS A 234 58.94 -7.37 -28.56
#